data_5b8afb7c4f15669bfceb5827191158aa
#
_entry.id   5b8afb7c4f15669bfceb5827191158aa
#
_cell.length_a   1.000
_cell.length_b   1.000
_cell.length_c   1.000
_cell.angle_alpha   90.00
_cell.angle_beta   90.00
_cell.angle_gamma   90.00
#
_symmetry.space_group_name_H-M   'P 1'
#
loop_
_entity.id
_entity.type
_entity.pdbx_description
1 polymer ?
#
loop_
_entity_poly.entity_id
_entity_poly.type
_entity_poly.pdbx_seq_one_letter_code
_entity_poly.pdbx_strand_id
1 'polypeptide(L)'
;MTPFEPNLKTLAVARDVLLTPFGLDESVLIKTLGSMFTHRVDYADLYFQFTKSEGWSLEEGIVKTGSFSIDQGVGVRAVSGDKTAFSYSDEISERALFEAAQATRTIARQGAGKIKVASAIQHAGGRSLYLPHDPLTSLDATEKVKLLEKIERIARAKDPRVVQVMAGLAGEYDVVLVVRSDGVLAADIRPLVRVSITVIAEQNGRREMGSSGGGGRYSYAYFDDELLEKYASEAVASALVNLDSRPAPAGPMTVVLGPGWPGVLLHEAIGHGLEGDFNRKGSSAFSGRIGERVAAKGVTVVDDGTIADRRGSLNIDDLSLIHI
;
A
#
# COMPACT_ATOMS: atom_id res chain seq x y z
N MET A 1 22.40 -16.34 6.99
CA MET A 1 21.64 -15.09 6.87
C MET A 1 22.06 -14.22 8.05
N THR A 2 22.68 -13.05 7.81
CA THR A 2 22.90 -12.07 8.88
C THR A 2 21.53 -11.59 9.37
N PRO A 3 21.31 -11.54 10.70
CA PRO A 3 20.08 -10.95 11.21
C PRO A 3 20.01 -9.51 10.74
N PHE A 4 18.85 -9.10 10.19
CA PHE A 4 18.62 -7.71 9.82
C PHE A 4 18.69 -6.86 11.08
N GLU A 5 19.57 -5.86 11.10
CA GLU A 5 19.63 -4.91 12.20
C GLU A 5 18.31 -4.11 12.27
N PRO A 6 17.73 -3.92 13.47
CA PRO A 6 16.52 -3.12 13.60
C PRO A 6 16.80 -1.67 13.16
N ASN A 7 15.91 -1.12 12.35
CA ASN A 7 15.99 0.30 12.00
C ASN A 7 15.52 1.15 13.19
N LEU A 8 16.44 1.44 14.10
CA LEU A 8 16.15 2.17 15.35
C LEU A 8 15.56 3.55 15.09
N LYS A 9 15.91 4.20 13.98
CA LYS A 9 15.33 5.51 13.62
C LYS A 9 13.85 5.40 13.25
N THR A 10 13.49 4.43 12.42
CA THR A 10 12.10 4.15 12.07
C THR A 10 11.26 3.82 13.31
N LEU A 11 11.81 2.99 14.20
CA LEU A 11 11.14 2.63 15.44
C LEU A 11 10.96 3.85 16.37
N ALA A 12 11.95 4.72 16.49
CA ALA A 12 11.84 5.95 17.29
C ALA A 12 10.71 6.85 16.76
N VAL A 13 10.66 7.09 15.44
CA VAL A 13 9.58 7.87 14.82
C VAL A 13 8.21 7.23 15.08
N ALA A 14 8.10 5.90 14.92
CA ALA A 14 6.82 5.22 15.16
C ALA A 14 6.37 5.34 16.62
N ARG A 15 7.27 5.24 17.59
CA ARG A 15 6.97 5.49 19.01
C ARG A 15 6.53 6.93 19.26
N ASP A 16 7.23 7.90 18.70
CA ASP A 16 6.93 9.32 18.89
C ASP A 16 5.59 9.71 18.28
N VAL A 17 5.13 9.01 17.25
CA VAL A 17 3.86 9.28 16.56
C VAL A 17 2.71 8.47 17.17
N LEU A 18 2.93 7.18 17.46
CA LEU A 18 1.86 6.21 17.77
C LEU A 18 1.73 5.84 19.24
N LEU A 19 2.74 6.08 20.08
CA LEU A 19 2.72 5.70 21.48
C LEU A 19 2.87 6.89 22.42
N THR A 20 3.93 7.66 22.27
CA THR A 20 4.29 8.76 23.18
C THR A 20 3.16 9.78 23.38
N PRO A 21 2.46 10.27 22.33
CA PRO A 21 1.39 11.25 22.49
C PRO A 21 0.19 10.75 23.29
N PHE A 22 0.04 9.41 23.38
CA PHE A 22 -1.08 8.75 24.05
C PHE A 22 -0.69 8.15 25.40
N GLY A 23 0.53 8.43 25.88
CA GLY A 23 1.03 7.90 27.15
C GLY A 23 1.19 6.37 27.17
N LEU A 24 1.35 5.76 26.00
CA LEU A 24 1.56 4.32 25.86
C LEU A 24 3.05 3.99 25.84
N ASP A 25 3.38 2.87 26.47
CA ASP A 25 4.71 2.28 26.43
C ASP A 25 4.65 0.77 26.18
N GLU A 26 5.80 0.15 26.01
CA GLU A 26 5.89 -1.30 25.74
C GLU A 26 5.27 -2.15 26.85
N SER A 27 5.25 -1.66 28.10
CA SER A 27 4.66 -2.40 29.23
C SER A 27 3.14 -2.51 29.09
N VAL A 28 2.49 -1.43 28.63
CA VAL A 28 1.05 -1.42 28.33
C VAL A 28 0.73 -2.38 27.19
N LEU A 29 1.57 -2.41 26.13
CA LEU A 29 1.37 -3.29 24.97
C LEU A 29 1.49 -4.78 25.38
N ILE A 30 2.52 -5.13 26.16
CA ILE A 30 2.70 -6.49 26.69
C ILE A 30 1.51 -6.87 27.62
N LYS A 31 1.08 -5.96 28.49
CA LYS A 31 -0.07 -6.19 29.38
C LYS A 31 -1.36 -6.43 28.60
N THR A 32 -1.59 -5.64 27.54
CA THR A 32 -2.75 -5.79 26.65
C THR A 32 -2.73 -7.16 25.97
N LEU A 33 -1.61 -7.53 25.32
CA LEU A 33 -1.44 -8.86 24.72
C LEU A 33 -1.62 -9.96 25.78
N GLY A 34 -1.00 -9.84 26.95
CA GLY A 34 -1.12 -10.80 28.04
C GLY A 34 -2.57 -11.02 28.48
N SER A 35 -3.39 -9.95 28.46
CA SER A 35 -4.80 -10.05 28.80
C SER A 35 -5.60 -10.93 27.83
N MET A 36 -5.17 -11.08 26.57
CA MET A 36 -5.85 -11.87 25.54
C MET A 36 -5.65 -13.38 25.76
N PHE A 37 -4.54 -13.79 26.39
CA PHE A 37 -4.15 -15.19 26.59
C PHE A 37 -4.78 -15.85 27.83
N THR A 38 -5.72 -15.22 28.48
CA THR A 38 -6.53 -15.84 29.54
C THR A 38 -7.44 -16.97 29.01
N HIS A 39 -7.55 -17.10 27.68
CA HIS A 39 -8.30 -18.10 26.94
C HIS A 39 -7.39 -18.84 25.96
N ARG A 40 -7.91 -19.81 25.21
CA ARG A 40 -7.14 -20.60 24.22
C ARG A 40 -6.87 -19.80 22.95
N VAL A 41 -6.02 -18.79 23.04
CA VAL A 41 -5.49 -18.01 21.93
C VAL A 41 -4.14 -18.60 21.53
N ASP A 42 -3.91 -18.80 20.24
CA ASP A 42 -2.66 -19.33 19.71
C ASP A 42 -1.71 -18.22 19.29
N TYR A 43 -2.26 -17.06 18.89
CA TYR A 43 -1.48 -15.90 18.46
C TYR A 43 -2.30 -14.62 18.65
N ALA A 44 -1.64 -13.52 18.97
CA ALA A 44 -2.25 -12.20 18.97
C ALA A 44 -1.26 -11.13 18.53
N ASP A 45 -1.78 -10.05 17.98
CA ASP A 45 -1.02 -8.85 17.66
C ASP A 45 -1.82 -7.57 17.87
N LEU A 46 -1.08 -6.47 17.97
CA LEU A 46 -1.55 -5.10 17.96
C LEU A 46 -0.95 -4.41 16.74
N TYR A 47 -1.78 -3.76 15.96
CA TYR A 47 -1.40 -3.01 14.78
C TYR A 47 -1.79 -1.54 14.97
N PHE A 48 -0.81 -0.65 14.97
CA PHE A 48 -1.02 0.78 15.06
C PHE A 48 -0.71 1.41 13.71
N GLN A 49 -1.51 2.37 13.32
CA GLN A 49 -1.29 3.13 12.09
C GLN A 49 -1.59 4.61 12.30
N PHE A 50 -0.80 5.44 11.66
CA PHE A 50 -1.02 6.86 11.50
C PHE A 50 -0.76 7.21 10.04
N THR A 51 -1.75 7.78 9.37
CA THR A 51 -1.69 8.13 7.95
C THR A 51 -1.95 9.62 7.78
N LYS A 52 -1.07 10.30 7.05
CA LYS A 52 -1.37 11.60 6.44
C LYS A 52 -1.55 11.40 4.95
N SER A 53 -2.61 11.95 4.40
CA SER A 53 -2.86 11.93 2.96
C SER A 53 -3.13 13.33 2.45
N GLU A 54 -2.64 13.64 1.26
CA GLU A 54 -3.02 14.85 0.54
C GLU A 54 -3.30 14.55 -0.92
N GLY A 55 -4.17 15.36 -1.51
CA GLY A 55 -4.50 15.29 -2.92
C GLY A 55 -4.71 16.67 -3.50
N TRP A 56 -4.17 16.91 -4.68
CA TRP A 56 -4.30 18.15 -5.43
C TRP A 56 -4.81 17.83 -6.82
N SER A 57 -5.77 18.61 -7.31
CA SER A 57 -6.24 18.47 -8.68
C SER A 57 -6.28 19.81 -9.38
N LEU A 58 -5.86 19.80 -10.64
CA LEU A 58 -5.90 20.93 -11.54
C LEU A 58 -6.66 20.54 -12.81
N GLU A 59 -7.52 21.39 -13.27
CA GLU A 59 -8.26 21.28 -14.51
C GLU A 59 -8.39 22.64 -15.16
N GLU A 60 -8.07 22.73 -16.44
CA GLU A 60 -8.15 23.96 -17.24
C GLU A 60 -7.41 25.16 -16.60
N GLY A 61 -6.20 24.94 -16.12
CA GLY A 61 -5.37 25.98 -15.49
C GLY A 61 -5.82 26.39 -14.09
N ILE A 62 -6.83 25.75 -13.53
CA ILE A 62 -7.40 26.12 -12.24
C ILE A 62 -7.28 24.95 -11.28
N VAL A 63 -6.70 25.19 -10.10
CA VAL A 63 -6.73 24.23 -9.00
C VAL A 63 -8.18 24.06 -8.53
N LYS A 64 -8.73 22.87 -8.71
CA LYS A 64 -10.12 22.56 -8.33
C LYS A 64 -10.22 22.12 -6.88
N THR A 65 -9.27 21.30 -6.43
CA THR A 65 -9.27 20.79 -5.06
C THR A 65 -7.85 20.72 -4.51
N GLY A 66 -7.76 20.99 -3.22
CA GLY A 66 -6.65 20.62 -2.35
C GLY A 66 -7.25 19.95 -1.12
N SER A 67 -6.93 18.69 -0.87
CA SER A 67 -7.41 17.94 0.28
C SER A 67 -6.25 17.51 1.16
N PHE A 68 -6.51 17.43 2.46
CA PHE A 68 -5.58 16.89 3.44
C PHE A 68 -6.37 16.14 4.50
N SER A 69 -5.95 14.94 4.86
CA SER A 69 -6.53 14.16 5.94
C SER A 69 -5.45 13.58 6.83
N ILE A 70 -5.83 13.34 8.08
CA ILE A 70 -5.05 12.57 9.04
C ILE A 70 -5.99 11.50 9.59
N ASP A 71 -5.57 10.25 9.49
CA ASP A 71 -6.26 9.10 10.04
C ASP A 71 -5.30 8.34 10.95
N GLN A 72 -5.82 7.81 12.05
CA GLN A 72 -5.03 6.99 12.97
C GLN A 72 -5.92 5.97 13.66
N GLY A 73 -5.30 4.94 14.20
CA GLY A 73 -6.03 3.95 14.95
C GLY A 73 -5.18 2.78 15.39
N VAL A 74 -5.83 1.87 16.10
CA VAL A 74 -5.26 0.61 16.54
C VAL A 74 -6.18 -0.55 16.23
N GLY A 75 -5.63 -1.61 15.66
CA GLY A 75 -6.27 -2.91 15.48
C GLY A 75 -5.72 -3.91 16.48
N VAL A 76 -6.60 -4.76 17.01
CA VAL A 76 -6.25 -5.87 17.89
C VAL A 76 -6.76 -7.15 17.26
N ARG A 77 -5.88 -8.12 17.07
CA ARG A 77 -6.21 -9.40 16.45
C ARG A 77 -5.85 -10.55 17.36
N ALA A 78 -6.71 -11.58 17.37
CA ALA A 78 -6.47 -12.86 18.04
C ALA A 78 -6.76 -14.01 17.08
N VAL A 79 -5.93 -15.04 17.12
CA VAL A 79 -6.09 -16.28 16.33
C VAL A 79 -6.23 -17.46 17.28
N SER A 80 -7.20 -18.33 17.01
CA SER A 80 -7.48 -19.52 17.79
C SER A 80 -7.88 -20.67 16.84
N GLY A 81 -6.95 -21.58 16.53
CA GLY A 81 -7.10 -22.56 15.48
C GLY A 81 -7.29 -21.88 14.12
N ASP A 82 -8.39 -22.20 13.45
CA ASP A 82 -8.74 -21.61 12.15
C ASP A 82 -9.56 -20.31 12.24
N LYS A 83 -9.83 -19.83 13.44
CA LYS A 83 -10.64 -18.63 13.66
C LYS A 83 -9.77 -17.44 13.98
N THR A 84 -10.14 -16.30 13.39
CA THR A 84 -9.52 -15.00 13.67
C THR A 84 -10.59 -14.04 14.19
N ALA A 85 -10.29 -13.34 15.28
CA ALA A 85 -11.03 -12.17 15.75
C ALA A 85 -10.23 -10.93 15.48
N PHE A 86 -10.93 -9.88 15.11
CA PHE A 86 -10.36 -8.57 14.91
C PHE A 86 -11.28 -7.51 15.51
N SER A 87 -10.68 -6.56 16.20
CA SER A 87 -11.35 -5.36 16.71
C SER A 87 -10.45 -4.16 16.48
N TYR A 88 -11.02 -3.00 16.25
CA TYR A 88 -10.25 -1.78 16.01
C TYR A 88 -10.88 -0.57 16.70
N SER A 89 -10.07 0.48 16.85
CA SER A 89 -10.48 1.78 17.33
C SER A 89 -9.67 2.87 16.64
N ASP A 90 -10.30 3.99 16.29
CA ASP A 90 -9.67 5.24 15.88
C ASP A 90 -9.07 6.01 17.06
N GLU A 91 -9.52 5.72 18.28
CA GLU A 91 -8.91 6.20 19.51
C GLU A 91 -7.71 5.32 19.88
N ILE A 92 -6.54 5.92 19.99
CA ILE A 92 -5.34 5.27 20.55
C ILE A 92 -5.24 5.65 22.02
N SER A 93 -5.60 4.72 22.90
CA SER A 93 -5.49 4.88 24.35
C SER A 93 -5.39 3.52 25.04
N GLU A 94 -4.87 3.48 26.28
CA GLU A 94 -4.85 2.23 27.07
C GLU A 94 -6.26 1.63 27.19
N ARG A 95 -7.27 2.46 27.40
CA ARG A 95 -8.68 2.04 27.51
C ARG A 95 -9.16 1.36 26.22
N ALA A 96 -8.98 2.02 25.06
CA ALA A 96 -9.41 1.49 23.77
C ALA A 96 -8.70 0.18 23.42
N LEU A 97 -7.40 0.07 23.72
CA LEU A 97 -6.63 -1.17 23.56
C LEU A 97 -7.22 -2.32 24.38
N PHE A 98 -7.54 -2.10 25.67
CA PHE A 98 -8.12 -3.14 26.51
C PHE A 98 -9.54 -3.51 26.10
N GLU A 99 -10.37 -2.56 25.70
CA GLU A 99 -11.73 -2.80 25.20
C GLU A 99 -11.68 -3.64 23.91
N ALA A 100 -10.81 -3.29 22.95
CA ALA A 100 -10.61 -4.05 21.74
C ALA A 100 -10.06 -5.46 22.03
N ALA A 101 -9.09 -5.59 22.94
CA ALA A 101 -8.57 -6.89 23.37
C ALA A 101 -9.65 -7.77 24.03
N GLN A 102 -10.55 -7.20 24.79
CA GLN A 102 -11.67 -7.94 25.37
C GLN A 102 -12.67 -8.42 24.29
N ALA A 103 -12.97 -7.58 23.30
CA ALA A 103 -13.86 -7.95 22.21
C ALA A 103 -13.33 -9.16 21.41
N THR A 104 -12.01 -9.23 21.17
CA THR A 104 -11.39 -10.35 20.45
C THR A 104 -11.37 -11.66 21.25
N ARG A 105 -11.48 -11.61 22.59
CA ARG A 105 -11.51 -12.82 23.43
C ARG A 105 -12.69 -13.75 23.17
N THR A 106 -13.80 -13.24 22.66
CA THR A 106 -15.02 -14.03 22.43
C THR A 106 -14.82 -15.19 21.46
N ILE A 107 -13.77 -15.14 20.61
CA ILE A 107 -13.43 -16.17 19.62
C ILE A 107 -12.62 -17.34 20.20
N ALA A 108 -11.99 -17.18 21.35
CA ALA A 108 -10.95 -18.04 21.86
C ALA A 108 -11.43 -19.41 22.43
N ARG A 109 -12.39 -20.06 21.82
CA ARG A 109 -12.92 -21.35 22.33
C ARG A 109 -12.25 -22.60 21.75
N GLN A 110 -11.39 -22.52 20.74
CA GLN A 110 -10.90 -23.66 19.97
C GLN A 110 -9.38 -23.82 19.88
N GLY A 111 -8.59 -22.87 20.35
CA GLY A 111 -7.13 -22.92 20.29
C GLY A 111 -6.50 -23.95 21.24
N ALA A 112 -5.25 -24.31 21.00
CA ALA A 112 -4.47 -25.22 21.84
C ALA A 112 -4.06 -24.61 23.19
N GLY A 113 -4.00 -23.28 23.27
CA GLY A 113 -3.83 -22.51 24.51
C GLY A 113 -2.50 -22.70 25.23
N LYS A 114 -1.43 -23.10 24.54
CA LYS A 114 -0.13 -23.43 25.15
C LYS A 114 0.95 -22.36 24.97
N ILE A 115 0.65 -21.25 24.31
CA ILE A 115 1.66 -20.23 24.02
C ILE A 115 1.71 -19.24 25.18
N LYS A 116 2.94 -18.97 25.65
CA LYS A 116 3.21 -17.92 26.61
C LYS A 116 3.48 -16.62 25.86
N VAL A 117 2.81 -15.53 26.28
CA VAL A 117 3.19 -14.19 25.80
C VAL A 117 4.62 -13.89 26.24
N ALA A 118 5.39 -13.31 25.36
CA ALA A 118 6.76 -12.90 25.68
C ALA A 118 6.76 -11.88 26.82
N SER A 119 7.69 -12.02 27.72
CA SER A 119 7.87 -11.09 28.86
C SER A 119 8.72 -9.87 28.51
N ALA A 120 9.31 -9.86 27.33
CA ALA A 120 10.17 -8.78 26.82
C ALA A 120 9.99 -8.61 25.32
N ILE A 121 10.16 -7.38 24.87
CA ILE A 121 10.07 -7.01 23.46
C ILE A 121 11.43 -7.20 22.79
N GLN A 122 11.41 -7.76 21.58
CA GLN A 122 12.52 -7.85 20.65
C GLN A 122 12.23 -7.00 19.44
N HIS A 123 13.13 -6.08 19.10
CA HIS A 123 12.99 -5.25 17.93
C HIS A 123 13.34 -6.05 16.68
N ALA A 124 12.39 -6.21 15.76
CA ALA A 124 12.66 -6.84 14.48
C ALA A 124 13.40 -5.88 13.56
N GLY A 125 14.43 -6.39 12.87
CA GLY A 125 15.01 -5.74 11.72
C GLY A 125 14.10 -5.90 10.50
N GLY A 126 14.16 -4.93 9.57
CA GLY A 126 13.45 -4.97 8.29
C GLY A 126 14.41 -4.80 7.11
N ARG A 127 13.89 -5.01 5.90
CA ARG A 127 14.59 -4.60 4.68
C ARG A 127 14.51 -3.08 4.55
N SER A 128 15.43 -2.48 3.80
CA SER A 128 15.39 -1.06 3.42
C SER A 128 15.09 -0.98 1.93
N LEU A 129 13.80 -1.15 1.58
CA LEU A 129 13.33 -1.12 0.19
C LEU A 129 13.03 0.31 -0.28
N TYR A 130 12.91 1.26 0.65
CA TYR A 130 12.65 2.67 0.40
C TYR A 130 13.11 3.52 1.59
N LEU A 131 13.26 4.82 1.36
CA LEU A 131 13.66 5.77 2.40
C LEU A 131 12.46 6.11 3.32
N PRO A 132 12.64 6.02 4.65
CA PRO A 132 11.60 6.35 5.63
C PRO A 132 11.51 7.86 5.84
N HIS A 133 10.77 8.58 5.01
CA HIS A 133 10.60 10.04 5.09
C HIS A 133 9.14 10.45 4.88
N ASP A 134 8.76 11.65 5.32
CA ASP A 134 7.46 12.25 5.02
C ASP A 134 7.53 12.92 3.64
N PRO A 135 6.88 12.35 2.59
CA PRO A 135 6.93 12.89 1.25
C PRO A 135 6.15 14.20 1.10
N LEU A 136 5.15 14.43 1.97
CA LEU A 136 4.22 15.55 1.87
C LEU A 136 4.90 16.89 2.12
N THR A 137 6.00 16.87 2.88
CA THR A 137 6.81 18.06 3.22
C THR A 137 7.90 18.37 2.21
N SER A 138 8.08 17.52 1.18
CA SER A 138 9.17 17.67 0.19
C SER A 138 8.94 18.80 -0.82
N LEU A 139 7.70 19.26 -0.98
CA LEU A 139 7.31 20.45 -1.74
C LEU A 139 6.29 21.25 -0.93
N ASP A 140 6.35 22.57 -1.01
CA ASP A 140 5.29 23.42 -0.48
C ASP A 140 4.04 23.45 -1.39
N ALA A 141 2.94 24.05 -0.93
CA ALA A 141 1.70 24.12 -1.68
C ALA A 141 1.87 24.85 -3.03
N THR A 142 2.68 25.89 -3.06
CA THR A 142 2.94 26.68 -4.28
C THR A 142 3.71 25.86 -5.30
N GLU A 143 4.70 25.10 -4.86
CA GLU A 143 5.50 24.20 -5.70
C GLU A 143 4.64 23.06 -6.28
N LYS A 144 3.74 22.48 -5.48
CA LYS A 144 2.77 21.45 -5.93
C LYS A 144 1.84 21.98 -7.01
N VAL A 145 1.33 23.20 -6.83
CA VAL A 145 0.49 23.87 -7.85
C VAL A 145 1.29 24.11 -9.13
N LYS A 146 2.51 24.65 -9.04
CA LYS A 146 3.38 24.87 -10.21
C LYS A 146 3.70 23.58 -10.96
N LEU A 147 3.84 22.47 -10.25
CA LEU A 147 4.04 21.15 -10.87
C LEU A 147 2.83 20.77 -11.71
N LEU A 148 1.62 20.93 -11.21
CA LEU A 148 0.38 20.64 -11.94
C LEU A 148 0.18 21.59 -13.14
N GLU A 149 0.41 22.89 -12.97
CA GLU A 149 0.38 23.88 -14.06
C GLU A 149 1.39 23.55 -15.17
N LYS A 150 2.57 23.05 -14.79
CA LYS A 150 3.59 22.60 -15.73
C LYS A 150 3.12 21.43 -16.56
N ILE A 151 2.49 20.41 -15.95
CA ILE A 151 1.90 19.28 -16.64
C ILE A 151 0.90 19.72 -17.70
N GLU A 152 -0.04 20.61 -17.32
CA GLU A 152 -1.03 21.11 -18.27
C GLU A 152 -0.40 21.85 -19.43
N ARG A 153 0.55 22.74 -19.16
CA ARG A 153 1.26 23.49 -20.22
C ARG A 153 1.99 22.55 -21.17
N ILE A 154 2.65 21.51 -20.65
CA ILE A 154 3.33 20.50 -21.49
C ILE A 154 2.31 19.76 -22.35
N ALA A 155 1.23 19.24 -21.78
CA ALA A 155 0.23 18.46 -22.51
C ALA A 155 -0.44 19.30 -23.63
N ARG A 156 -0.84 20.55 -23.34
CA ARG A 156 -1.44 21.45 -24.34
C ARG A 156 -0.48 21.82 -25.46
N ALA A 157 0.82 21.92 -25.18
CA ALA A 157 1.82 22.26 -26.18
C ALA A 157 2.10 21.13 -27.19
N LYS A 158 1.71 19.87 -26.87
CA LYS A 158 1.98 18.70 -27.71
C LYS A 158 1.13 18.64 -28.98
N ASP A 159 -0.15 19.02 -28.88
CA ASP A 159 -1.05 18.93 -30.04
C ASP A 159 -2.23 19.92 -29.87
N PRO A 160 -2.59 20.68 -30.91
CA PRO A 160 -3.67 21.65 -30.87
C PRO A 160 -5.06 21.03 -30.66
N ARG A 161 -5.22 19.74 -30.85
CA ARG A 161 -6.47 18.98 -30.61
C ARG A 161 -6.70 18.72 -29.12
N VAL A 162 -5.73 18.96 -28.24
CA VAL A 162 -5.90 18.85 -26.78
C VAL A 162 -6.83 19.97 -26.32
N VAL A 163 -8.04 19.62 -25.94
CA VAL A 163 -9.08 20.58 -25.50
C VAL A 163 -9.21 20.65 -23.98
N GLN A 164 -8.86 19.58 -23.26
CA GLN A 164 -8.94 19.56 -21.80
C GLN A 164 -7.78 18.75 -21.21
N VAL A 165 -7.23 19.22 -20.08
CA VAL A 165 -6.20 18.52 -19.31
C VAL A 165 -6.62 18.51 -17.84
N MET A 166 -6.60 17.34 -17.26
CA MET A 166 -6.79 17.11 -15.83
C MET A 166 -5.49 16.55 -15.26
N ALA A 167 -4.91 17.21 -14.30
CA ALA A 167 -3.70 16.77 -13.61
C ALA A 167 -3.97 16.59 -12.12
N GLY A 168 -3.50 15.49 -11.57
CA GLY A 168 -3.62 15.18 -10.15
C GLY A 168 -2.25 14.82 -9.53
N LEU A 169 -2.05 15.28 -8.31
CA LEU A 169 -0.91 14.96 -7.46
C LEU A 169 -1.46 14.42 -6.14
N ALA A 170 -1.01 13.26 -5.72
CA ALA A 170 -1.38 12.64 -4.45
C ALA A 170 -0.14 12.20 -3.70
N GLY A 171 -0.22 12.27 -2.37
CA GLY A 171 0.82 11.78 -1.49
C GLY A 171 0.26 11.19 -0.22
N GLU A 172 0.98 10.23 0.34
CA GLU A 172 0.63 9.54 1.56
C GLU A 172 1.89 9.30 2.39
N TYR A 173 1.76 9.45 3.68
CA TYR A 173 2.76 9.16 4.69
C TYR A 173 2.15 8.28 5.75
N ASP A 174 2.50 6.99 5.73
CA ASP A 174 2.08 6.02 6.73
C ASP A 174 3.18 5.75 7.73
N VAL A 175 2.82 5.72 9.00
CA VAL A 175 3.64 5.22 10.09
C VAL A 175 2.91 4.02 10.68
N VAL A 176 3.58 2.87 10.68
CA VAL A 176 3.03 1.59 11.14
C VAL A 176 3.88 1.03 12.27
N LEU A 177 3.22 0.50 13.30
CA LEU A 177 3.87 -0.23 14.40
C LEU A 177 3.08 -1.50 14.68
N VAL A 178 3.76 -2.64 14.67
CA VAL A 178 3.16 -3.95 14.95
C VAL A 178 3.84 -4.58 16.17
N VAL A 179 3.02 -5.06 17.11
CA VAL A 179 3.49 -5.77 18.30
C VAL A 179 2.86 -7.14 18.37
N ARG A 180 3.68 -8.17 18.38
CA ARG A 180 3.24 -9.55 18.36
C ARG A 180 3.32 -10.21 19.74
N SER A 181 2.49 -11.23 19.97
CA SER A 181 2.47 -11.99 21.22
C SER A 181 3.74 -12.78 21.52
N ASP A 182 4.56 -13.06 20.50
CA ASP A 182 5.91 -13.65 20.65
C ASP A 182 6.98 -12.62 21.05
N GLY A 183 6.59 -11.36 21.27
CA GLY A 183 7.46 -10.27 21.73
C GLY A 183 8.11 -9.46 20.60
N VAL A 184 7.82 -9.77 19.34
CA VAL A 184 8.37 -8.99 18.22
C VAL A 184 7.67 -7.63 18.13
N LEU A 185 8.46 -6.55 18.08
CA LEU A 185 8.04 -5.19 17.77
C LEU A 185 8.72 -4.77 16.47
N ALA A 186 7.92 -4.39 15.50
CA ALA A 186 8.39 -3.92 14.19
C ALA A 186 7.70 -2.63 13.79
N ALA A 187 8.41 -1.76 13.08
CA ALA A 187 7.89 -0.48 12.59
C ALA A 187 8.27 -0.27 11.13
N ASP A 188 7.42 0.45 10.42
CA ASP A 188 7.67 0.89 9.05
C ASP A 188 7.19 2.33 8.84
N ILE A 189 7.87 3.05 7.96
CA ILE A 189 7.46 4.38 7.50
C ILE A 189 7.35 4.28 5.99
N ARG A 190 6.13 4.44 5.48
CA ARG A 190 5.74 4.14 4.11
C ARG A 190 5.40 5.43 3.35
N PRO A 191 6.36 6.09 2.68
CA PRO A 191 6.05 7.18 1.77
C PRO A 191 5.33 6.63 0.53
N LEU A 192 4.45 7.42 -0.05
CA LEU A 192 3.86 7.11 -1.34
C LEU A 192 3.49 8.40 -2.05
N VAL A 193 3.87 8.53 -3.33
CA VAL A 193 3.49 9.66 -4.17
C VAL A 193 2.99 9.18 -5.52
N ARG A 194 2.08 9.95 -6.12
CA ARG A 194 1.52 9.66 -7.44
C ARG A 194 1.19 10.94 -8.20
N VAL A 195 1.51 10.96 -9.49
CA VAL A 195 0.98 11.89 -10.49
C VAL A 195 0.03 11.12 -11.41
N SER A 196 -1.10 11.73 -11.75
CA SER A 196 -2.05 11.26 -12.76
C SER A 196 -2.34 12.37 -13.74
N ILE A 197 -2.36 12.05 -15.03
CA ILE A 197 -2.63 12.98 -16.13
C ILE A 197 -3.70 12.37 -17.00
N THR A 198 -4.77 13.11 -17.26
CA THR A 198 -5.79 12.73 -18.22
C THR A 198 -5.97 13.88 -19.21
N VAL A 199 -5.97 13.55 -20.48
CA VAL A 199 -6.09 14.47 -21.60
C VAL A 199 -7.33 14.12 -22.40
N ILE A 200 -8.11 15.11 -22.81
CA ILE A 200 -9.15 14.96 -23.82
C ILE A 200 -8.71 15.69 -25.08
N ALA A 201 -8.68 14.95 -26.17
CA ALA A 201 -8.45 15.50 -27.50
C ALA A 201 -9.74 15.47 -28.33
N GLU A 202 -9.92 16.46 -29.19
CA GLU A 202 -11.09 16.61 -30.04
C GLU A 202 -10.72 16.81 -31.48
N GLN A 203 -11.39 16.11 -32.39
CA GLN A 203 -11.27 16.28 -33.83
C GLN A 203 -12.59 15.97 -34.53
N ASN A 204 -13.10 16.89 -35.35
CA ASN A 204 -14.33 16.71 -36.12
C ASN A 204 -15.54 16.31 -35.26
N GLY A 205 -15.66 16.86 -34.05
CA GLY A 205 -16.74 16.56 -33.09
C GLY A 205 -16.57 15.23 -32.34
N ARG A 206 -15.56 14.45 -32.61
CA ARG A 206 -15.19 13.27 -31.84
C ARG A 206 -14.24 13.67 -30.71
N ARG A 207 -14.54 13.23 -29.49
CA ARG A 207 -13.73 13.47 -28.30
C ARG A 207 -13.25 12.13 -27.73
N GLU A 208 -11.97 12.05 -27.48
CA GLU A 208 -11.36 10.83 -26.90
C GLU A 208 -10.39 11.18 -25.80
N MET A 209 -10.25 10.25 -24.88
CA MET A 209 -9.43 10.41 -23.69
C MET A 209 -8.18 9.56 -23.75
N GLY A 210 -7.07 10.09 -23.22
CA GLY A 210 -5.85 9.36 -22.93
C GLY A 210 -5.37 9.68 -21.53
N SER A 211 -4.71 8.71 -20.89
CA SER A 211 -4.20 8.87 -19.54
C SER A 211 -2.80 8.31 -19.42
N SER A 212 -1.99 8.92 -18.57
CA SER A 212 -0.72 8.39 -18.09
C SER A 212 -0.43 8.88 -16.69
N GLY A 213 0.63 8.38 -16.09
CA GLY A 213 1.08 8.76 -14.75
C GLY A 213 1.80 7.61 -14.06
N GLY A 214 2.19 7.87 -12.85
CA GLY A 214 2.92 6.89 -12.05
C GLY A 214 3.30 7.45 -10.69
N GLY A 215 4.13 6.71 -9.99
CA GLY A 215 4.61 7.05 -8.68
C GLY A 215 5.21 5.83 -8.00
N GLY A 216 5.46 5.97 -6.72
CA GLY A 216 6.08 4.94 -5.92
C GLY A 216 6.41 5.47 -4.53
N ARG A 217 7.30 4.78 -3.84
CA ARG A 217 7.73 5.14 -2.49
C ARG A 217 8.85 6.18 -2.50
N TYR A 218 8.51 7.36 -3.04
CA TYR A 218 9.42 8.47 -3.25
C TYR A 218 8.92 9.73 -2.53
N SER A 219 9.72 10.81 -2.61
CA SER A 219 9.24 12.18 -2.38
C SER A 219 8.69 12.77 -3.67
N TYR A 220 8.05 13.94 -3.61
CA TYR A 220 7.59 14.64 -4.81
C TYR A 220 8.73 15.08 -5.76
N ALA A 221 9.97 15.16 -5.28
CA ALA A 221 11.14 15.43 -6.11
C ALA A 221 11.40 14.34 -7.18
N TYR A 222 10.77 13.18 -7.04
CA TYR A 222 10.78 12.13 -8.06
C TYR A 222 10.18 12.59 -9.40
N PHE A 223 9.22 13.50 -9.36
CA PHE A 223 8.57 14.02 -10.56
C PHE A 223 9.38 15.15 -11.19
N ASP A 224 10.52 14.81 -11.75
CA ASP A 224 11.36 15.74 -12.49
C ASP A 224 10.75 16.11 -13.86
N ASP A 225 11.41 17.03 -14.55
CA ASP A 225 10.95 17.56 -15.82
C ASP A 225 10.84 16.49 -16.91
N GLU A 226 11.77 15.55 -16.97
CA GLU A 226 11.79 14.48 -17.96
C GLU A 226 10.63 13.52 -17.75
N LEU A 227 10.36 13.16 -16.51
CA LEU A 227 9.26 12.26 -16.15
C LEU A 227 7.89 12.88 -16.41
N LEU A 228 7.72 14.17 -16.07
CA LEU A 228 6.48 14.90 -16.35
C LEU A 228 6.25 15.04 -17.87
N GLU A 229 7.28 15.34 -18.62
CA GLU A 229 7.25 15.38 -20.10
C GLU A 229 6.83 14.04 -20.68
N LYS A 230 7.41 12.94 -20.18
CA LYS A 230 7.06 11.58 -20.57
C LYS A 230 5.59 11.27 -20.33
N TYR A 231 5.10 11.48 -19.13
CA TYR A 231 3.70 11.18 -18.77
C TYR A 231 2.71 12.02 -19.57
N ALA A 232 2.98 13.31 -19.74
CA ALA A 232 2.13 14.18 -20.56
C ALA A 232 2.11 13.73 -22.02
N SER A 233 3.27 13.38 -22.58
CA SER A 233 3.38 12.87 -23.97
C SER A 233 2.61 11.55 -24.16
N GLU A 234 2.72 10.62 -23.22
CA GLU A 234 2.00 9.35 -23.25
C GLU A 234 0.48 9.54 -23.19
N ALA A 235 0.00 10.43 -22.30
CA ALA A 235 -1.42 10.75 -22.19
C ALA A 235 -1.98 11.37 -23.48
N VAL A 236 -1.25 12.34 -24.06
CA VAL A 236 -1.63 12.95 -25.34
C VAL A 236 -1.61 11.95 -26.47
N ALA A 237 -0.54 11.16 -26.60
CA ALA A 237 -0.42 10.14 -27.65
C ALA A 237 -1.57 9.11 -27.56
N SER A 238 -1.95 8.69 -26.35
CA SER A 238 -3.08 7.79 -26.15
C SER A 238 -4.41 8.41 -26.61
N ALA A 239 -4.68 9.67 -26.27
CA ALA A 239 -5.89 10.38 -26.70
C ALA A 239 -5.96 10.50 -28.24
N LEU A 240 -4.82 10.84 -28.87
CA LEU A 240 -4.74 10.98 -30.32
C LEU A 240 -4.92 9.66 -31.06
N VAL A 241 -4.32 8.57 -30.57
CA VAL A 241 -4.52 7.22 -31.12
C VAL A 241 -6.00 6.81 -31.01
N ASN A 242 -6.66 7.15 -29.90
CA ASN A 242 -8.07 6.84 -29.70
C ASN A 242 -8.99 7.62 -30.65
N LEU A 243 -8.63 8.82 -31.09
CA LEU A 243 -9.38 9.57 -32.11
C LEU A 243 -9.45 8.80 -33.44
N ASP A 244 -8.40 8.07 -33.78
CA ASP A 244 -8.32 7.26 -35.03
C ASP A 244 -8.79 5.80 -34.82
N SER A 245 -9.19 5.44 -33.61
CA SER A 245 -9.58 4.07 -33.27
C SER A 245 -10.85 3.62 -33.98
N ARG A 246 -10.91 2.33 -34.30
CA ARG A 246 -12.08 1.64 -34.87
C ARG A 246 -12.60 0.60 -33.88
N PRO A 247 -13.88 0.25 -33.93
CA PRO A 247 -14.42 -0.85 -33.13
C PRO A 247 -13.61 -2.12 -33.32
N ALA A 248 -13.23 -2.77 -32.20
CA ALA A 248 -12.57 -4.07 -32.26
C ALA A 248 -13.56 -5.14 -32.76
N PRO A 249 -13.10 -6.13 -33.56
CA PRO A 249 -13.96 -7.25 -33.95
C PRO A 249 -14.35 -8.06 -32.71
N ALA A 250 -15.62 -8.50 -32.67
CA ALA A 250 -16.09 -9.40 -31.63
C ALA A 250 -15.88 -10.86 -32.03
N GLY A 251 -15.50 -11.70 -31.06
CA GLY A 251 -15.37 -13.15 -31.25
C GLY A 251 -14.03 -13.71 -30.74
N PRO A 252 -13.84 -15.04 -30.78
CA PRO A 252 -12.59 -15.68 -30.40
C PRO A 252 -11.45 -15.27 -31.33
N MET A 253 -10.32 -14.88 -30.74
CA MET A 253 -9.13 -14.52 -31.49
C MET A 253 -7.85 -14.76 -30.68
N THR A 254 -6.74 -14.92 -31.35
CA THR A 254 -5.42 -14.98 -30.69
C THR A 254 -5.03 -13.60 -30.20
N VAL A 255 -4.67 -13.52 -28.92
CA VAL A 255 -4.28 -12.27 -28.25
C VAL A 255 -2.85 -12.36 -27.80
N VAL A 256 -2.05 -11.32 -28.07
CA VAL A 256 -0.72 -11.14 -27.51
C VAL A 256 -0.79 -10.04 -26.46
N LEU A 257 -0.47 -10.38 -25.22
CA LEU A 257 -0.44 -9.43 -24.11
C LEU A 257 0.98 -8.85 -23.99
N GLY A 258 1.10 -7.53 -24.11
CA GLY A 258 2.35 -6.81 -23.85
C GLY A 258 2.59 -6.62 -22.36
N PRO A 259 3.77 -6.08 -21.94
CA PRO A 259 4.03 -5.75 -20.52
C PRO A 259 3.16 -4.58 -20.05
N GLY A 260 2.96 -4.48 -18.74
CA GLY A 260 2.21 -3.41 -18.08
C GLY A 260 0.84 -3.87 -17.56
N TRP A 261 -0.25 -3.22 -17.96
CA TRP A 261 -1.62 -3.50 -17.51
C TRP A 261 -2.05 -4.98 -17.57
N PRO A 262 -1.62 -5.81 -18.51
CA PRO A 262 -1.89 -7.26 -18.47
C PRO A 262 -1.37 -7.98 -17.23
N GLY A 263 -0.47 -7.37 -16.46
CA GLY A 263 -0.09 -7.87 -15.13
C GLY A 263 -1.27 -8.00 -14.17
N VAL A 264 -2.30 -7.14 -14.31
CA VAL A 264 -3.54 -7.23 -13.53
C VAL A 264 -4.29 -8.53 -13.84
N LEU A 265 -4.31 -8.96 -15.11
CA LEU A 265 -4.91 -10.25 -15.47
C LEU A 265 -4.21 -11.43 -14.78
N LEU A 266 -2.89 -11.39 -14.65
CA LEU A 266 -2.13 -12.42 -13.91
C LEU A 266 -2.43 -12.36 -12.41
N HIS A 267 -2.58 -11.17 -11.84
CA HIS A 267 -2.99 -10.98 -10.46
C HIS A 267 -4.35 -11.65 -10.19
N GLU A 268 -5.36 -11.36 -11.02
CA GLU A 268 -6.71 -11.94 -10.88
C GLU A 268 -6.74 -13.46 -11.16
N ALA A 269 -6.02 -13.90 -12.18
CA ALA A 269 -6.08 -15.30 -12.61
C ALA A 269 -5.27 -16.25 -11.71
N ILE A 270 -4.20 -15.76 -11.08
CA ILE A 270 -3.23 -16.59 -10.36
C ILE A 270 -2.97 -16.06 -8.95
N GLY A 271 -2.76 -14.74 -8.81
CA GLY A 271 -2.32 -14.11 -7.57
C GLY A 271 -3.22 -14.43 -6.38
N HIS A 272 -4.52 -14.21 -6.51
CA HIS A 272 -5.50 -14.56 -5.46
C HIS A 272 -5.51 -16.05 -5.11
N GLY A 273 -5.25 -16.93 -6.08
CA GLY A 273 -5.13 -18.36 -5.82
C GLY A 273 -3.89 -18.77 -5.02
N LEU A 274 -2.87 -17.89 -4.96
CA LEU A 274 -1.64 -18.12 -4.21
C LEU A 274 -1.67 -17.56 -2.78
N GLU A 275 -2.73 -16.85 -2.39
CA GLU A 275 -2.87 -16.32 -1.04
C GLU A 275 -2.81 -17.42 0.02
N GLY A 276 -2.07 -17.14 1.10
CA GLY A 276 -1.74 -18.11 2.13
C GLY A 276 -2.94 -18.70 2.85
N ASP A 277 -4.00 -17.92 3.08
CA ASP A 277 -5.19 -18.38 3.79
C ASP A 277 -6.05 -19.34 2.95
N PHE A 278 -6.20 -19.10 1.65
CA PHE A 278 -6.88 -20.02 0.73
C PHE A 278 -6.14 -21.35 0.60
N ASN A 279 -4.79 -21.28 0.52
CA ASN A 279 -3.96 -22.47 0.44
C ASN A 279 -3.99 -23.25 1.76
N ARG A 280 -3.94 -22.59 2.92
CA ARG A 280 -4.04 -23.20 4.24
C ARG A 280 -5.39 -23.91 4.44
N LYS A 281 -6.48 -23.30 3.98
CA LYS A 281 -7.84 -23.87 4.06
C LYS A 281 -8.09 -24.97 3.03
N GLY A 282 -7.20 -25.18 2.08
CA GLY A 282 -7.37 -26.17 1.00
C GLY A 282 -8.42 -25.76 -0.05
N SER A 283 -8.80 -24.48 -0.12
CA SER A 283 -9.81 -23.97 -1.04
C SER A 283 -9.25 -23.46 -2.37
N SER A 284 -7.93 -23.31 -2.49
CA SER A 284 -7.29 -22.92 -3.74
C SER A 284 -6.98 -24.12 -4.64
N ALA A 285 -7.02 -23.92 -5.95
CA ALA A 285 -6.55 -24.89 -6.95
C ALA A 285 -5.04 -25.20 -6.81
N PHE A 286 -4.28 -24.34 -6.12
CA PHE A 286 -2.85 -24.50 -5.87
C PHE A 286 -2.53 -25.16 -4.53
N SER A 287 -3.52 -25.46 -3.69
CA SER A 287 -3.31 -26.04 -2.37
C SER A 287 -2.59 -27.38 -2.45
N GLY A 288 -1.52 -27.54 -1.66
CA GLY A 288 -0.73 -28.77 -1.58
C GLY A 288 0.15 -29.07 -2.79
N ARG A 289 0.28 -28.16 -3.75
CA ARG A 289 0.99 -28.39 -5.02
C ARG A 289 2.41 -27.82 -5.05
N ILE A 290 3.00 -27.57 -3.90
CA ILE A 290 4.42 -27.14 -3.81
C ILE A 290 5.32 -28.18 -4.49
N GLY A 291 6.18 -27.73 -5.41
CA GLY A 291 7.08 -28.58 -6.20
C GLY A 291 6.44 -29.15 -7.48
N GLU A 292 5.15 -28.96 -7.70
CA GLU A 292 4.48 -29.34 -8.94
C GLU A 292 4.44 -28.18 -9.95
N ARG A 293 4.48 -28.52 -11.23
CA ARG A 293 4.26 -27.55 -12.28
C ARG A 293 2.77 -27.25 -12.43
N VAL A 294 2.38 -26.01 -12.18
CA VAL A 294 0.99 -25.53 -12.24
C VAL A 294 0.70 -24.64 -13.47
N ALA A 295 1.71 -24.37 -14.29
CA ALA A 295 1.57 -23.58 -15.53
C ALA A 295 2.03 -24.38 -16.75
N ALA A 296 1.73 -23.87 -17.95
CA ALA A 296 2.19 -24.44 -19.21
C ALA A 296 3.73 -24.43 -19.26
N LYS A 297 4.29 -25.35 -20.06
CA LYS A 297 5.76 -25.39 -20.28
C LYS A 297 6.23 -24.05 -20.87
N GLY A 298 7.27 -23.47 -20.29
CA GLY A 298 7.85 -22.20 -20.71
C GLY A 298 7.22 -20.96 -20.07
N VAL A 299 6.20 -21.12 -19.22
CA VAL A 299 5.62 -20.03 -18.42
C VAL A 299 6.20 -20.05 -17.02
N THR A 300 6.72 -18.91 -16.58
CA THR A 300 7.15 -18.68 -15.19
C THR A 300 6.47 -17.42 -14.67
N VAL A 301 5.86 -17.50 -13.50
CA VAL A 301 5.25 -16.36 -12.80
C VAL A 301 6.05 -16.12 -11.53
N VAL A 302 6.46 -14.87 -11.31
CA VAL A 302 7.18 -14.45 -10.11
C VAL A 302 6.37 -13.35 -9.43
N ASP A 303 6.04 -13.56 -8.16
CA ASP A 303 5.51 -12.53 -7.26
C ASP A 303 6.65 -12.06 -6.37
N ASP A 304 7.05 -10.80 -6.52
CA ASP A 304 8.21 -10.22 -5.84
C ASP A 304 7.85 -8.90 -5.14
N GLY A 305 7.57 -8.99 -3.84
CA GLY A 305 7.35 -7.84 -2.96
C GLY A 305 8.62 -7.12 -2.51
N THR A 306 9.80 -7.45 -3.08
CA THR A 306 11.11 -6.92 -2.63
C THR A 306 11.75 -5.94 -3.61
N ILE A 307 11.04 -5.53 -4.65
CA ILE A 307 11.54 -4.55 -5.63
C ILE A 307 11.54 -3.16 -4.96
N ALA A 308 12.73 -2.52 -4.92
CA ALA A 308 12.89 -1.23 -4.27
C ALA A 308 11.94 -0.17 -4.83
N ASP A 309 11.48 0.72 -3.96
CA ASP A 309 10.65 1.89 -4.24
C ASP A 309 9.29 1.62 -4.93
N ARG A 310 8.92 0.36 -5.13
CA ARG A 310 7.62 0.01 -5.71
C ARG A 310 6.49 0.20 -4.69
N ARG A 311 5.32 0.62 -5.17
CA ARG A 311 4.12 0.79 -4.34
C ARG A 311 3.76 -0.47 -3.54
N GLY A 312 3.82 -1.64 -4.18
CA GLY A 312 3.47 -2.93 -3.58
C GLY A 312 4.56 -3.51 -2.67
N SER A 313 5.76 -2.92 -2.63
CA SER A 313 6.85 -3.42 -1.78
C SER A 313 6.75 -2.83 -0.38
N LEU A 314 6.91 -3.68 0.63
CA LEU A 314 6.86 -3.32 2.06
C LEU A 314 8.10 -3.86 2.77
N ASN A 315 8.67 -3.08 3.69
CA ASN A 315 9.77 -3.55 4.55
C ASN A 315 9.29 -4.62 5.54
N ILE A 316 8.09 -4.42 6.06
CA ILE A 316 7.32 -5.38 6.86
C ILE A 316 5.87 -5.38 6.35
N ASP A 317 5.17 -6.50 6.45
CA ASP A 317 3.73 -6.55 6.21
C ASP A 317 2.93 -6.18 7.47
N ASP A 318 1.61 -6.28 7.39
CA ASP A 318 0.70 -5.96 8.51
C ASP A 318 0.76 -6.99 9.65
N LEU A 319 1.49 -8.08 9.49
CA LEU A 319 1.75 -9.09 10.50
C LEU A 319 3.18 -9.00 11.06
N SER A 320 3.92 -7.94 10.72
CA SER A 320 5.35 -7.79 10.96
C SER A 320 6.21 -8.92 10.36
N LEU A 321 5.72 -9.59 9.32
CA LEU A 321 6.52 -10.54 8.58
C LEU A 321 7.48 -9.78 7.66
N ILE A 322 8.73 -10.19 7.71
CA ILE A 322 9.74 -9.72 6.78
C ILE A 322 9.64 -10.61 5.54
N HIS A 323 9.63 -10.02 4.35
CA HIS A 323 9.63 -10.79 3.11
C HIS A 323 10.77 -11.79 3.08
N ILE A 324 10.40 -13.02 2.91
CA ILE A 324 11.31 -14.15 2.84
C ILE A 324 11.74 -14.35 1.40
#